data_8fc6f18314d7216821bf0722a93e0600
#
_entry.id   8fc6f18314d7216821bf0722a93e0600
#
_cell.length_a   1.000
_cell.length_b   1.000
_cell.length_c   1.000
_cell.angle_alpha   90.00
_cell.angle_beta   90.00
_cell.angle_gamma   90.00
#
_symmetry.space_group_name_H-M   'P 1'
#
loop_
_entity.id
_entity.type
_entity.pdbx_description
1 polymer ?
#
loop_
_entity_poly.entity_id
_entity_poly.type
_entity_poly.pdbx_seq_one_letter_code
_entity_poly.pdbx_strand_id
1 'polypeptide(L)'
;MQASLGNSKMSDGDNEDLHFADTVKGSDWGCDQVVARMFVHTAPKAIRELASWGVPWSRVQQGTREAVINAKKTTITEDADRHGLITSRDFGGTKKWRTCYTADATGHTMLFGVANEALKHDVDIRDRKEAISIIHENNRCYGAIVRDLITGELEAYVAKGTCIATGGYG
;
A
#
# COMPACT_ATOMS: atom_id res chain seq x y z
N MET A 1 -1.61 -1.25 4.81
CA MET A 1 -0.56 -1.80 3.90
C MET A 1 0.30 -2.78 4.67
N GLN A 2 0.69 -3.92 4.09
CA GLN A 2 1.46 -4.95 4.80
C GLN A 2 2.93 -4.93 4.37
N ALA A 3 3.85 -5.01 5.35
CA ALA A 3 5.28 -5.11 5.14
C ALA A 3 5.97 -5.76 6.33
N SER A 4 6.87 -6.69 6.08
CA SER A 4 7.65 -7.39 7.10
C SER A 4 8.79 -6.51 7.62
N LEU A 5 8.47 -5.55 8.50
CA LEU A 5 9.44 -4.58 9.04
C LEU A 5 10.20 -5.12 10.27
N GLY A 6 9.61 -6.03 11.02
CA GLY A 6 10.21 -6.56 12.26
C GLY A 6 10.33 -5.56 13.41
N ASN A 7 9.62 -4.43 13.34
CA ASN A 7 9.82 -3.31 14.25
C ASN A 7 9.14 -3.48 15.63
N SER A 8 8.03 -4.21 15.70
CA SER A 8 7.32 -4.46 16.95
C SER A 8 7.61 -5.89 17.44
N LYS A 9 7.47 -6.12 18.75
CA LYS A 9 7.65 -7.45 19.35
C LYS A 9 6.74 -8.51 18.74
N MET A 10 5.53 -8.12 18.35
CA MET A 10 4.56 -9.00 17.68
C MET A 10 4.93 -9.35 16.24
N SER A 11 5.91 -8.64 15.67
CA SER A 11 6.49 -8.91 14.35
C SER A 11 7.75 -9.78 14.42
N ASP A 12 8.21 -10.17 15.62
CA ASP A 12 9.43 -10.96 15.76
C ASP A 12 9.33 -12.28 15.01
N GLY A 13 10.37 -12.58 14.23
CA GLY A 13 10.42 -13.76 13.37
C GLY A 13 9.58 -13.65 12.10
N ASP A 14 8.95 -12.49 11.81
CA ASP A 14 8.36 -12.25 10.50
C ASP A 14 9.44 -12.00 9.44
N ASN A 15 9.19 -12.47 8.22
CA ASN A 15 10.09 -12.30 7.10
C ASN A 15 9.33 -12.35 5.77
N GLU A 16 10.04 -12.09 4.67
CA GLU A 16 9.46 -12.06 3.33
C GLU A 16 8.86 -13.41 2.91
N ASP A 17 9.43 -14.54 3.34
CA ASP A 17 8.94 -15.87 2.98
C ASP A 17 7.62 -16.18 3.68
N LEU A 18 7.49 -15.82 4.96
CA LEU A 18 6.22 -15.93 5.67
C LEU A 18 5.16 -15.00 5.08
N HIS A 19 5.54 -13.76 4.73
CA HIS A 19 4.63 -12.82 4.07
C HIS A 19 4.18 -13.34 2.70
N PHE A 20 5.09 -13.88 1.92
CA PHE A 20 4.79 -14.51 0.63
C PHE A 20 3.82 -15.69 0.79
N ALA A 21 4.11 -16.61 1.72
CA ALA A 21 3.26 -17.77 1.97
C ALA A 21 1.84 -17.36 2.41
N ASP A 22 1.72 -16.35 3.28
CA ASP A 22 0.42 -15.82 3.71
C ASP A 22 -0.32 -15.15 2.54
N THR A 23 0.38 -14.43 1.65
CA THR A 23 -0.20 -13.80 0.47
C THR A 23 -0.75 -14.83 -0.52
N VAL A 24 0.03 -15.85 -0.83
CA VAL A 24 -0.38 -16.93 -1.75
C VAL A 24 -1.58 -17.71 -1.19
N LYS A 25 -1.54 -18.06 0.10
CA LYS A 25 -2.66 -18.74 0.76
C LYS A 25 -3.89 -17.85 0.86
N GLY A 26 -3.70 -16.58 1.20
CA GLY A 26 -4.81 -15.61 1.35
C GLY A 26 -5.54 -15.30 0.03
N SER A 27 -4.87 -15.48 -1.10
CA SER A 27 -5.46 -15.39 -2.44
C SER A 27 -6.05 -16.71 -2.94
N ASP A 28 -6.11 -17.72 -2.07
CA ASP A 28 -6.53 -19.10 -2.44
C ASP A 28 -5.75 -19.63 -3.65
N TRP A 29 -4.45 -19.38 -3.71
CA TRP A 29 -3.53 -19.73 -4.79
C TRP A 29 -3.81 -19.05 -6.14
N GLY A 30 -4.74 -18.10 -6.20
CA GLY A 30 -5.15 -17.41 -7.41
C GLY A 30 -4.26 -16.23 -7.82
N CYS A 31 -3.27 -15.82 -7.01
CA CYS A 31 -2.38 -14.71 -7.37
C CYS A 31 -1.23 -15.14 -8.27
N ASP A 32 -0.71 -14.21 -9.06
CA ASP A 32 0.58 -14.37 -9.73
C ASP A 32 1.71 -14.38 -8.67
N GLN A 33 2.36 -15.54 -8.53
CA GLN A 33 3.35 -15.75 -7.48
C GLN A 33 4.65 -14.98 -7.73
N VAL A 34 5.00 -14.68 -8.97
CA VAL A 34 6.17 -13.85 -9.30
C VAL A 34 5.92 -12.42 -8.83
N VAL A 35 4.74 -11.89 -9.13
CA VAL A 35 4.30 -10.56 -8.67
C VAL A 35 4.20 -10.52 -7.15
N ALA A 36 3.63 -11.57 -6.52
CA ALA A 36 3.55 -11.67 -5.07
C ALA A 36 4.94 -11.65 -4.40
N ARG A 37 5.93 -12.36 -4.97
CA ARG A 37 7.31 -12.36 -4.49
C ARG A 37 7.93 -10.96 -4.58
N MET A 38 7.80 -10.30 -5.72
CA MET A 38 8.27 -8.93 -5.91
C MET A 38 7.60 -7.96 -4.91
N PHE A 39 6.30 -8.11 -4.71
CA PHE A 39 5.52 -7.29 -3.78
C PHE A 39 6.07 -7.39 -2.34
N VAL A 40 6.21 -8.59 -1.79
CA VAL A 40 6.66 -8.77 -0.39
C VAL A 40 8.09 -8.27 -0.18
N HIS A 41 8.96 -8.43 -1.19
CA HIS A 41 10.33 -7.90 -1.16
C HIS A 41 10.35 -6.36 -1.17
N THR A 42 9.50 -5.74 -1.97
CA THR A 42 9.48 -4.28 -2.15
C THR A 42 8.72 -3.55 -1.03
N ALA A 43 7.74 -4.20 -0.40
CA ALA A 43 6.85 -3.58 0.57
C ALA A 43 7.56 -2.85 1.73
N PRO A 44 8.63 -3.36 2.36
CA PRO A 44 9.36 -2.65 3.41
C PRO A 44 9.97 -1.32 2.94
N LYS A 45 10.49 -1.30 1.70
CA LYS A 45 11.04 -0.08 1.08
C LYS A 45 9.92 0.93 0.83
N ALA A 46 8.82 0.49 0.25
CA ALA A 46 7.66 1.36 -0.07
C ALA A 46 7.08 2.01 1.19
N ILE A 47 6.97 1.30 2.32
CA ILE A 47 6.52 1.87 3.60
C ILE A 47 7.45 2.99 4.08
N ARG A 48 8.77 2.80 3.98
CA ARG A 48 9.75 3.82 4.39
C ARG A 48 9.75 5.02 3.44
N GLU A 49 9.57 4.79 2.16
CA GLU A 49 9.45 5.84 1.15
C GLU A 49 8.19 6.70 1.40
N LEU A 50 7.04 6.10 1.64
CA LEU A 50 5.82 6.80 2.04
C LEU A 50 6.01 7.59 3.34
N ALA A 51 6.76 7.06 4.31
CA ALA A 51 7.12 7.80 5.52
C ALA A 51 7.96 9.05 5.21
N SER A 52 8.90 8.96 4.26
CA SER A 52 9.72 10.12 3.84
C SER A 52 8.91 11.17 3.09
N TRP A 53 7.79 10.79 2.46
CA TRP A 53 6.83 11.70 1.83
C TRP A 53 5.80 12.28 2.81
N GLY A 54 5.97 11.99 4.12
CA GLY A 54 5.15 12.59 5.18
C GLY A 54 3.93 11.77 5.60
N VAL A 55 3.80 10.51 5.18
CA VAL A 55 2.74 9.64 5.71
C VAL A 55 3.01 9.35 7.19
N PRO A 56 2.10 9.74 8.12
CA PRO A 56 2.32 9.69 9.56
C PRO A 56 2.01 8.30 10.13
N TRP A 57 2.79 7.29 9.74
CA TRP A 57 2.64 5.94 10.25
C TRP A 57 2.61 5.91 11.77
N SER A 58 1.71 5.14 12.35
CA SER A 58 1.70 4.86 13.79
C SER A 58 3.03 4.25 14.22
N ARG A 59 3.50 4.62 15.42
CA ARG A 59 4.84 4.27 15.90
C ARG A 59 4.76 3.35 17.12
N VAL A 60 5.79 2.52 17.27
CA VAL A 60 5.98 1.71 18.47
C VAL A 60 6.14 2.65 19.68
N GLN A 61 5.38 2.39 20.73
CA GLN A 61 5.49 3.07 22.02
C GLN A 61 6.20 2.13 23.00
N GLN A 62 7.25 2.61 23.66
CA GLN A 62 7.93 1.89 24.73
C GLN A 62 6.95 1.60 25.88
N GLY A 63 7.12 0.46 26.52
CA GLY A 63 6.37 0.08 27.71
C GLY A 63 5.33 -1.01 27.46
N THR A 64 4.54 -1.26 28.47
CA THR A 64 3.55 -2.33 28.49
C THR A 64 2.17 -1.80 28.17
N ARG A 65 1.48 -2.45 27.25
CA ARG A 65 0.11 -2.14 26.84
C ARG A 65 -0.74 -3.38 26.69
N GLU A 66 -2.02 -3.26 26.91
CA GLU A 66 -2.97 -4.29 26.56
C GLU A 66 -3.35 -4.21 25.08
N ALA A 67 -3.45 -5.36 24.44
CA ALA A 67 -3.95 -5.51 23.09
C ALA A 67 -4.95 -6.67 23.03
N VAL A 68 -5.89 -6.61 22.12
CA VAL A 68 -6.80 -7.73 21.86
C VAL A 68 -6.31 -8.45 20.61
N ILE A 69 -5.92 -9.71 20.76
CA ILE A 69 -5.41 -10.56 19.69
C ILE A 69 -6.28 -11.82 19.63
N ASN A 70 -6.91 -12.08 18.49
CA ASN A 70 -7.82 -13.22 18.33
C ASN A 70 -8.89 -13.29 19.44
N ALA A 71 -9.53 -12.15 19.73
CA ALA A 71 -10.52 -11.96 20.79
C ALA A 71 -10.01 -12.22 22.22
N LYS A 72 -8.71 -12.33 22.44
CA LYS A 72 -8.08 -12.49 23.78
C LYS A 72 -7.31 -11.23 24.14
N LYS A 73 -7.49 -10.75 25.37
CA LYS A 73 -6.63 -9.71 25.94
C LYS A 73 -5.22 -10.27 26.13
N THR A 74 -4.26 -9.58 25.58
CA THR A 74 -2.83 -9.95 25.64
C THR A 74 -2.02 -8.73 26.04
N THR A 75 -1.08 -8.91 26.92
CA THR A 75 -0.15 -7.86 27.31
C THR A 75 1.07 -7.89 26.39
N ILE A 76 1.38 -6.76 25.78
CA ILE A 76 2.56 -6.59 24.92
C ILE A 76 3.49 -5.61 25.62
N THR A 77 4.76 -5.99 25.76
CA THR A 77 5.82 -5.12 26.25
C THR A 77 6.82 -4.85 25.13
N GLU A 78 6.95 -3.58 24.75
CA GLU A 78 7.91 -3.14 23.73
C GLU A 78 9.16 -2.57 24.36
N ASP A 79 10.32 -2.95 23.85
CA ASP A 79 11.62 -2.54 24.34
C ASP A 79 11.94 -1.09 23.93
N ALA A 80 12.83 -0.43 24.68
CA ALA A 80 13.16 0.98 24.46
C ALA A 80 13.81 1.26 23.09
N ASP A 81 14.59 0.33 22.58
CA ASP A 81 15.28 0.41 21.28
C ASP A 81 14.32 0.37 20.08
N ARG A 82 13.10 -0.09 20.30
CA ARG A 82 12.03 -0.11 19.27
C ARG A 82 11.17 1.14 19.26
N HIS A 83 11.32 2.01 20.25
CA HIS A 83 10.53 3.23 20.37
C HIS A 83 10.69 4.12 19.13
N GLY A 84 9.57 4.62 18.59
CA GLY A 84 9.55 5.49 17.41
C GLY A 84 9.66 4.77 16.06
N LEU A 85 9.94 3.47 16.03
CA LEU A 85 9.89 2.69 14.79
C LEU A 85 8.44 2.57 14.29
N ILE A 86 8.25 2.38 12.98
CA ILE A 86 6.90 2.19 12.40
C ILE A 86 6.31 0.91 12.99
N THR A 87 5.16 1.03 13.65
CA THR A 87 4.46 -0.13 14.23
C THR A 87 3.58 -0.82 13.20
N SER A 88 3.15 -2.02 13.57
CA SER A 88 2.19 -2.81 12.81
C SER A 88 1.15 -3.42 13.75
N ARG A 89 0.04 -3.89 13.18
CA ARG A 89 -0.99 -4.65 13.88
C ARG A 89 -1.31 -5.94 13.11
N ASP A 90 -2.06 -6.84 13.73
CA ASP A 90 -2.59 -7.99 13.02
C ASP A 90 -3.66 -7.56 12.00
N PHE A 91 -3.88 -8.42 11.04
CA PHE A 91 -4.93 -8.27 10.05
C PHE A 91 -5.36 -9.66 9.59
N GLY A 92 -6.65 -9.87 9.43
CA GLY A 92 -7.32 -11.14 9.23
C GLY A 92 -6.49 -12.29 8.66
N GLY A 93 -6.29 -13.34 9.44
CA GLY A 93 -5.63 -14.57 9.04
C GLY A 93 -4.10 -14.57 9.01
N THR A 94 -3.43 -13.41 9.20
CA THR A 94 -1.96 -13.37 9.28
C THR A 94 -1.46 -13.81 10.66
N LYS A 95 -0.41 -14.63 10.68
CA LYS A 95 0.19 -15.11 11.94
C LYS A 95 1.12 -14.09 12.61
N LYS A 96 1.55 -13.08 11.86
CA LYS A 96 2.50 -12.06 12.29
C LYS A 96 1.95 -10.66 12.03
N TRP A 97 2.29 -9.75 12.91
CA TRP A 97 1.90 -8.36 12.75
C TRP A 97 2.78 -7.67 11.72
N ARG A 98 2.21 -7.36 10.57
CA ARG A 98 2.89 -6.66 9.48
C ARG A 98 2.05 -5.55 8.82
N THR A 99 0.83 -5.33 9.30
CA THR A 99 -0.04 -4.28 8.76
C THR A 99 0.32 -2.93 9.35
N CYS A 100 1.05 -2.11 8.59
CA CYS A 100 1.32 -0.72 8.92
C CYS A 100 0.06 0.12 8.73
N TYR A 101 -0.18 1.07 9.63
CA TYR A 101 -1.41 1.85 9.69
C TYR A 101 -1.18 3.25 10.23
N THR A 102 -2.12 4.15 9.99
CA THR A 102 -2.20 5.50 10.58
C THR A 102 -3.54 5.63 11.27
N ALA A 103 -3.62 5.21 12.52
CA ALA A 103 -4.87 5.14 13.28
C ALA A 103 -6.00 4.51 12.46
N ASP A 104 -7.07 5.24 12.15
CA ASP A 104 -8.23 4.85 11.35
C ASP A 104 -8.24 5.47 9.94
N ALA A 105 -7.19 6.23 9.58
CA ALA A 105 -7.14 7.02 8.34
C ALA A 105 -6.03 6.58 7.37
N THR A 106 -5.63 5.31 7.37
CA THR A 106 -4.47 4.81 6.61
C THR A 106 -4.56 5.13 5.11
N GLY A 107 -5.68 4.80 4.46
CA GLY A 107 -5.85 5.07 3.03
C GLY A 107 -5.84 6.55 2.71
N HIS A 108 -6.53 7.34 3.51
CA HIS A 108 -6.62 8.80 3.38
C HIS A 108 -5.24 9.46 3.46
N THR A 109 -4.47 9.17 4.51
CA THR A 109 -3.15 9.77 4.70
C THR A 109 -2.14 9.34 3.65
N MET A 110 -2.21 8.09 3.18
CA MET A 110 -1.39 7.60 2.07
C MET A 110 -1.71 8.35 0.77
N LEU A 111 -3.00 8.50 0.45
CA LEU A 111 -3.43 9.23 -0.75
C LEU A 111 -2.92 10.67 -0.74
N PHE A 112 -3.09 11.38 0.37
CA PHE A 112 -2.61 12.77 0.48
C PHE A 112 -1.08 12.85 0.46
N GLY A 113 -0.37 11.92 1.10
CA GLY A 113 1.09 11.87 1.06
C GLY A 113 1.62 11.73 -0.36
N VAL A 114 1.05 10.79 -1.14
CA VAL A 114 1.43 10.57 -2.54
C VAL A 114 1.01 11.76 -3.43
N ALA A 115 -0.19 12.30 -3.24
CA ALA A 115 -0.67 13.45 -4.01
C ALA A 115 0.21 14.69 -3.79
N ASN A 116 0.58 14.98 -2.54
CA ASN A 116 1.49 16.07 -2.22
C ASN A 116 2.87 15.88 -2.86
N GLU A 117 3.39 14.65 -2.88
CA GLU A 117 4.66 14.38 -3.53
C GLU A 117 4.56 14.55 -5.06
N ALA A 118 3.47 14.08 -5.67
CA ALA A 118 3.22 14.29 -7.10
C ALA A 118 3.18 15.79 -7.46
N LEU A 119 2.52 16.61 -6.63
CA LEU A 119 2.48 18.07 -6.82
C LEU A 119 3.86 18.72 -6.74
N LYS A 120 4.75 18.26 -5.86
CA LYS A 120 6.15 18.74 -5.80
C LYS A 120 6.94 18.46 -7.07
N HIS A 121 6.54 17.46 -7.84
CA HIS A 121 7.15 17.09 -9.12
C HIS A 121 6.38 17.63 -10.33
N ASP A 122 5.50 18.63 -10.12
CA ASP A 122 4.70 19.27 -11.18
C ASP A 122 3.88 18.26 -12.02
N VAL A 123 3.41 17.18 -11.40
CA VAL A 123 2.53 16.22 -12.08
C VAL A 123 1.16 16.84 -12.32
N ASP A 124 0.74 16.89 -13.59
CA ASP A 124 -0.59 17.36 -13.98
C ASP A 124 -1.65 16.31 -13.61
N ILE A 125 -2.39 16.56 -12.53
CA ILE A 125 -3.44 15.67 -12.04
C ILE A 125 -4.79 16.13 -12.59
N ARG A 126 -5.44 15.27 -13.38
CA ARG A 126 -6.75 15.50 -13.97
C ARG A 126 -7.80 14.65 -13.26
N ASP A 127 -8.49 15.21 -12.30
CA ASP A 127 -9.62 14.58 -11.62
C ASP A 127 -10.91 14.62 -12.45
N ARG A 128 -11.91 13.84 -12.05
CA ARG A 128 -13.22 13.72 -12.71
C ARG A 128 -13.15 13.40 -14.20
N LYS A 129 -12.16 12.62 -14.56
CA LYS A 129 -11.95 12.10 -15.91
C LYS A 129 -12.07 10.57 -15.90
N GLU A 130 -12.82 10.03 -16.84
CA GLU A 130 -13.00 8.59 -17.00
C GLU A 130 -12.28 8.10 -18.24
N ALA A 131 -11.31 7.21 -18.08
CA ALA A 131 -10.67 6.56 -19.22
C ALA A 131 -11.62 5.53 -19.83
N ILE A 132 -12.05 5.75 -21.09
CA ILE A 132 -13.02 4.91 -21.80
C ILE A 132 -12.31 3.83 -22.59
N SER A 133 -11.24 4.19 -23.29
CA SER A 133 -10.50 3.26 -24.13
C SER A 133 -9.05 3.67 -24.30
N ILE A 134 -8.21 2.70 -24.64
CA ILE A 134 -6.81 2.93 -25.00
C ILE A 134 -6.72 3.24 -26.48
N ILE A 135 -5.94 4.25 -26.85
CA ILE A 135 -5.59 4.53 -28.26
C ILE A 135 -4.42 3.62 -28.60
N HIS A 136 -4.64 2.66 -29.48
CA HIS A 136 -3.60 1.72 -29.89
C HIS A 136 -3.69 1.36 -31.38
N GLU A 137 -2.53 1.09 -31.94
CA GLU A 137 -2.41 0.60 -33.31
C GLU A 137 -1.12 -0.23 -33.44
N ASN A 138 -1.14 -1.33 -34.16
CA ASN A 138 0.03 -2.18 -34.44
C ASN A 138 0.82 -2.56 -33.15
N ASN A 139 0.13 -3.01 -32.10
CA ASN A 139 0.70 -3.34 -30.77
C ASN A 139 1.42 -2.18 -30.06
N ARG A 140 1.15 -0.95 -30.45
CA ARG A 140 1.69 0.24 -29.79
C ARG A 140 0.56 1.04 -29.16
N CYS A 141 0.74 1.44 -27.90
CA CYS A 141 -0.15 2.35 -27.18
C CYS A 141 0.29 3.79 -27.43
N TYR A 142 -0.67 4.66 -27.71
CA TYR A 142 -0.45 6.09 -27.96
C TYR A 142 -1.09 6.97 -26.88
N GLY A 143 -1.91 6.41 -26.00
CA GLY A 143 -2.61 7.14 -24.96
C GLY A 143 -3.99 6.59 -24.66
N ALA A 144 -4.92 7.45 -24.29
CA ALA A 144 -6.28 7.06 -23.93
C ALA A 144 -7.31 8.09 -24.42
N ILE A 145 -8.52 7.61 -24.69
CA ILE A 145 -9.73 8.43 -24.83
C ILE A 145 -10.34 8.57 -23.45
N VAL A 146 -10.59 9.79 -23.05
CA VAL A 146 -11.08 10.16 -21.72
C VAL A 146 -12.36 10.97 -21.86
N ARG A 147 -13.34 10.68 -21.01
CA ARG A 147 -14.56 11.47 -20.90
C ARG A 147 -14.48 12.39 -19.69
N ASP A 148 -14.75 13.66 -19.88
CA ASP A 148 -14.99 14.59 -18.79
C ASP A 148 -16.33 14.26 -18.13
N LEU A 149 -16.32 14.00 -16.82
CA LEU A 149 -17.54 13.62 -16.09
C LEU A 149 -18.43 14.83 -15.75
N ILE A 150 -17.96 16.05 -15.96
CA ILE A 150 -18.74 17.28 -15.77
C ILE A 150 -19.44 17.70 -17.05
N THR A 151 -18.69 17.76 -18.15
CA THR A 151 -19.19 18.26 -19.44
C THR A 151 -19.72 17.16 -20.35
N GLY A 152 -19.27 15.91 -20.15
CA GLY A 152 -19.55 14.77 -21.01
C GLY A 152 -18.70 14.73 -22.29
N GLU A 153 -17.81 15.69 -22.49
CA GLU A 153 -16.95 15.78 -23.66
C GLU A 153 -15.89 14.68 -23.69
N LEU A 154 -15.51 14.27 -24.89
CA LEU A 154 -14.44 13.29 -25.12
C LEU A 154 -13.15 14.02 -25.49
N GLU A 155 -12.07 13.62 -24.82
CA GLU A 155 -10.72 14.15 -25.04
C GLU A 155 -9.76 12.99 -25.37
N ALA A 156 -8.80 13.25 -26.26
CA ALA A 156 -7.71 12.30 -26.50
C ALA A 156 -6.45 12.75 -25.77
N TYR A 157 -5.96 11.91 -24.85
CA TYR A 157 -4.68 12.14 -24.19
C TYR A 157 -3.62 11.27 -24.83
N VAL A 158 -2.71 11.93 -25.56
CA VAL A 158 -1.61 11.26 -26.28
C VAL A 158 -0.34 11.32 -25.43
N ALA A 159 0.33 10.17 -25.26
CA ALA A 159 1.52 10.04 -24.44
C ALA A 159 2.53 9.06 -25.03
N LYS A 160 3.80 9.23 -24.65
CA LYS A 160 4.89 8.31 -25.03
C LYS A 160 4.79 6.96 -24.33
N GLY A 161 4.19 6.91 -23.15
CA GLY A 161 3.91 5.71 -22.37
C GLY A 161 2.62 5.89 -21.56
N THR A 162 1.86 4.83 -21.40
CA THR A 162 0.60 4.83 -20.64
C THR A 162 0.67 3.76 -19.57
N CYS A 163 0.44 4.16 -18.32
CA CYS A 163 0.36 3.23 -17.18
C CYS A 163 -1.10 3.07 -16.76
N ILE A 164 -1.57 1.84 -16.72
CA ILE A 164 -2.89 1.49 -16.18
C ILE A 164 -2.73 1.13 -14.71
N ALA A 165 -3.35 1.90 -13.82
CA ALA A 165 -3.28 1.70 -12.38
C ALA A 165 -4.68 1.78 -11.74
N THR A 166 -5.67 1.16 -12.38
CA THR A 166 -7.09 1.26 -12.02
C THR A 166 -7.53 0.30 -10.93
N GLY A 167 -6.63 -0.49 -10.37
CA GLY A 167 -6.93 -1.52 -9.37
C GLY A 167 -7.50 -2.79 -10.01
N GLY A 168 -8.17 -3.60 -9.19
CA GLY A 168 -8.78 -4.85 -9.62
C GLY A 168 -10.19 -4.66 -10.20
N TYR A 169 -10.81 -5.76 -10.58
CA TYR A 169 -12.17 -5.76 -11.18
C TYR A 169 -13.31 -5.61 -10.16
N GLY A 170 -13.03 -5.58 -8.87
CA GLY A 170 -14.05 -5.47 -7.83
C GLY A 170 -13.71 -6.26 -6.60
#